data_1b463482338f79cb9b3e0c3dfcd5e35a
#
_entry.id   1b463482338f79cb9b3e0c3dfcd5e35a
#
_cell.length_a   1.000
_cell.length_b   1.000
_cell.length_c   1.000
_cell.angle_alpha   90.00
_cell.angle_beta   90.00
_cell.angle_gamma   90.00
#
_symmetry.space_group_name_H-M   'P 1'
#
loop_
_entity.id
_entity.type
_entity.pdbx_description
1 polymer ?
#
loop_
_entity_poly.entity_id
_entity_poly.type
_entity_poly.pdbx_seq_one_letter_code
_entity_poly.pdbx_strand_id
1 'polypeptide(L)'
;MDKFEEYLNKKENEYNIKLALTDTTAVTLKKSGINKKNKEFEAVNSQESNKQLSTLGDSIIKFYLCSYFYEKKENISEKKKYYETDEFLVSVIAKHYNILDKLDYDSTKKPNDYNYIKCGKTSTGKNKKSHNDHKFIATAVEAMIGAIYLINKDDDWYKEISIILKEWMTIK
;
A
#
# COMPACT_ATOMS: atom_id res chain seq x y z
N MET A 1 -14.60 -6.09 13.01
CA MET A 1 -13.76 -5.14 12.24
C MET A 1 -12.34 -5.58 12.51
N ASP A 2 -11.57 -5.88 11.49
CA ASP A 2 -10.19 -6.26 11.68
C ASP A 2 -9.30 -5.06 11.99
N LYS A 3 -8.06 -5.34 12.41
CA LYS A 3 -7.15 -4.31 12.92
C LYS A 3 -6.73 -3.29 11.85
N PHE A 4 -6.55 -3.72 10.61
CA PHE A 4 -6.18 -2.83 9.52
C PHE A 4 -7.33 -1.88 9.15
N GLU A 5 -8.56 -2.40 9.14
CA GLU A 5 -9.75 -1.59 8.88
C GLU A 5 -9.99 -0.56 10.01
N GLU A 6 -9.65 -0.90 11.25
CA GLU A 6 -9.68 0.04 12.36
C GLU A 6 -8.79 1.26 12.10
N TYR A 7 -7.54 1.05 11.63
CA TYR A 7 -6.64 2.15 11.26
C TYR A 7 -7.14 2.97 10.08
N LEU A 8 -7.72 2.33 9.06
CA LEU A 8 -8.30 3.04 7.90
C LEU A 8 -9.42 4.00 8.28
N ASN A 9 -10.15 3.72 9.36
CA ASN A 9 -11.32 4.48 9.77
C ASN A 9 -11.08 5.40 10.98
N LYS A 10 -9.90 5.37 11.60
CA LYS A 10 -9.60 6.08 12.85
C LYS A 10 -9.18 7.53 12.58
N LYS A 11 -10.02 8.50 13.00
CA LYS A 11 -9.78 9.94 12.80
C LYS A 11 -8.53 10.47 13.51
N GLU A 12 -8.14 9.90 14.64
CA GLU A 12 -6.98 10.33 15.44
C GLU A 12 -5.64 10.23 14.68
N ASN A 13 -5.56 9.34 13.70
CA ASN A 13 -4.36 9.07 12.92
C ASN A 13 -4.42 9.71 11.52
N GLU A 14 -5.27 10.70 11.34
CA GLU A 14 -5.70 11.23 10.04
C GLU A 14 -4.54 11.67 9.15
N TYR A 15 -3.51 12.33 9.69
CA TYR A 15 -2.40 12.83 8.88
C TYR A 15 -1.59 11.70 8.23
N ASN A 16 -1.07 10.75 9.02
CA ASN A 16 -0.24 9.66 8.50
C ASN A 16 -1.03 8.73 7.57
N ILE A 17 -2.30 8.48 7.89
CA ILE A 17 -3.18 7.67 7.05
C ILE A 17 -3.51 8.38 5.74
N LYS A 18 -3.85 9.68 5.78
CA LYS A 18 -4.06 10.49 4.57
C LYS A 18 -2.81 10.53 3.69
N LEU A 19 -1.63 10.72 4.29
CA LEU A 19 -0.38 10.71 3.56
C LEU A 19 -0.13 9.36 2.89
N ALA A 20 -0.38 8.24 3.59
CA ALA A 20 -0.25 6.90 3.04
C ALA A 20 -1.18 6.66 1.84
N LEU A 21 -2.35 7.28 1.86
CA LEU A 21 -3.36 7.19 0.79
C LEU A 21 -3.22 8.28 -0.30
N THR A 22 -2.15 9.09 -0.28
CA THR A 22 -1.90 10.14 -1.28
C THR A 22 -0.80 9.72 -2.24
N ASP A 23 -1.14 9.41 -3.49
CA ASP A 23 -0.15 9.05 -4.50
C ASP A 23 0.61 10.27 -5.08
N THR A 24 1.82 10.04 -5.59
CA THR A 24 2.66 11.08 -6.21
C THR A 24 1.98 11.79 -7.38
N THR A 25 1.12 11.10 -8.11
CA THR A 25 0.38 11.69 -9.24
C THR A 25 -0.66 12.72 -8.79
N ALA A 26 -1.35 12.47 -7.66
CA ALA A 26 -2.26 13.43 -7.06
C ALA A 26 -1.54 14.73 -6.65
N VAL A 27 -0.35 14.60 -6.05
CA VAL A 27 0.49 15.75 -5.65
C VAL A 27 0.89 16.57 -6.88
N THR A 28 1.28 15.93 -7.97
CA THR A 28 1.67 16.60 -9.21
C THR A 28 0.51 17.38 -9.82
N LEU A 29 -0.69 16.80 -9.84
CA LEU A 29 -1.88 17.46 -10.36
C LEU A 29 -2.31 18.68 -9.52
N LYS A 30 -2.19 18.58 -8.19
CA LYS A 30 -2.44 19.73 -7.29
C LYS A 30 -1.51 20.89 -7.58
N LYS A 31 -0.22 20.64 -7.82
CA LYS A 31 0.79 21.65 -8.20
C LYS A 31 0.47 22.32 -9.54
N SER A 32 -0.07 21.58 -10.49
CA SER A 32 -0.45 22.11 -11.82
C SER A 32 -1.78 22.89 -11.83
N GLY A 33 -2.50 22.96 -10.72
CA GLY A 33 -3.78 23.64 -10.60
C GLY A 33 -4.95 22.96 -11.32
N ILE A 34 -4.75 21.75 -11.85
CA ILE A 34 -5.75 21.02 -12.64
C ILE A 34 -6.82 20.39 -11.74
N ASN A 35 -6.51 20.09 -10.49
CA ASN A 35 -7.41 19.39 -9.57
C ASN A 35 -8.12 20.36 -8.60
N LYS A 36 -9.21 21.01 -9.08
CA LYS A 36 -10.03 21.91 -8.26
C LYS A 36 -11.13 21.23 -7.44
N LYS A 37 -11.33 19.89 -7.57
CA LYS A 37 -12.54 19.24 -7.05
C LYS A 37 -12.46 18.72 -5.61
N ASN A 38 -11.30 18.53 -5.02
CA ASN A 38 -11.18 17.96 -3.66
C ASN A 38 -10.64 19.00 -2.68
N LYS A 39 -11.51 19.93 -2.24
CA LYS A 39 -11.17 20.94 -1.22
C LYS A 39 -10.90 20.38 0.20
N GLU A 40 -11.31 19.14 0.48
CA GLU A 40 -11.14 18.52 1.81
C GLU A 40 -9.73 17.97 2.10
N PHE A 41 -8.86 17.91 1.09
CA PHE A 41 -7.48 17.39 1.22
C PHE A 41 -6.40 18.48 1.36
N GLU A 42 -6.75 19.68 1.82
CA GLU A 42 -5.78 20.79 1.95
C GLU A 42 -4.70 20.60 3.04
N ALA A 43 -4.79 19.54 3.86
CA ALA A 43 -3.90 19.38 5.03
C ALA A 43 -2.60 18.60 4.75
N VAL A 44 -2.45 17.94 3.61
CA VAL A 44 -1.19 17.30 3.22
C VAL A 44 -0.37 18.30 2.44
N ASN A 45 0.83 18.63 2.94
CA ASN A 45 1.75 19.54 2.29
C ASN A 45 1.90 19.14 0.81
N SER A 46 1.70 20.04 -0.13
CA SER A 46 1.67 19.76 -1.58
C SER A 46 2.95 19.13 -2.15
N GLN A 47 3.92 18.82 -1.31
CA GLN A 47 5.20 18.19 -1.64
C GLN A 47 5.31 16.74 -1.12
N GLU A 48 4.44 16.32 -0.21
CA GLU A 48 4.52 15.01 0.43
C GLU A 48 3.64 13.99 -0.29
N SER A 49 4.13 12.77 -0.39
CA SER A 49 3.42 11.62 -0.95
C SER A 49 3.74 10.36 -0.14
N ASN A 50 3.02 9.30 -0.43
CA ASN A 50 3.19 8.02 0.24
C ASN A 50 4.54 7.30 -0.01
N LYS A 51 5.39 7.82 -0.89
CA LYS A 51 6.62 7.13 -1.33
C LYS A 51 7.59 6.78 -0.20
N GLN A 52 7.81 7.68 0.76
CA GLN A 52 8.71 7.40 1.89
C GLN A 52 8.08 6.39 2.86
N LEU A 53 6.79 6.54 3.12
CA LEU A 53 6.04 5.60 3.95
C LEU A 53 6.00 4.20 3.32
N SER A 54 5.86 4.08 1.99
CA SER A 54 5.86 2.78 1.33
C SER A 54 7.21 2.08 1.45
N THR A 55 8.32 2.82 1.31
CA THR A 55 9.67 2.25 1.50
C THR A 55 9.85 1.71 2.92
N LEU A 56 9.37 2.44 3.92
CA LEU A 56 9.38 2.00 5.32
C LEU A 56 8.49 0.77 5.51
N GLY A 57 7.25 0.81 5.02
CA GLY A 57 6.28 -0.27 5.14
C GLY A 57 6.71 -1.56 4.45
N ASP A 58 7.27 -1.47 3.24
CA ASP A 58 7.85 -2.61 2.51
C ASP A 58 8.95 -3.30 3.35
N SER A 59 9.83 -2.50 3.97
CA SER A 59 10.89 -3.03 4.85
C SER A 59 10.32 -3.74 6.07
N ILE A 60 9.27 -3.20 6.67
CA ILE A 60 8.59 -3.79 7.83
C ILE A 60 7.87 -5.10 7.46
N ILE A 61 7.14 -5.12 6.35
CA ILE A 61 6.48 -6.33 5.83
C ILE A 61 7.52 -7.44 5.62
N LYS A 62 8.62 -7.13 4.95
CA LYS A 62 9.71 -8.09 4.69
C LYS A 62 10.35 -8.62 5.97
N PHE A 63 10.63 -7.72 6.92
CA PHE A 63 11.17 -8.11 8.22
C PHE A 63 10.22 -9.06 8.96
N TYR A 64 8.95 -8.67 9.06
CA TYR A 64 7.94 -9.50 9.72
C TYR A 64 7.81 -10.88 9.07
N LEU A 65 7.68 -10.96 7.74
CA LEU A 65 7.56 -12.24 7.04
C LEU A 65 8.79 -13.14 7.25
N CYS A 66 10.00 -12.55 7.26
CA CYS A 66 11.22 -13.31 7.58
C CYS A 66 11.17 -13.88 9.00
N SER A 67 10.84 -13.07 10.00
CA SER A 67 10.74 -13.50 11.41
C SER A 67 9.68 -14.57 11.58
N TYR A 68 8.49 -14.36 11.04
CA TYR A 68 7.35 -15.26 11.14
C TYR A 68 7.68 -16.67 10.58
N PHE A 69 8.20 -16.73 9.34
CA PHE A 69 8.52 -18.02 8.73
C PHE A 69 9.76 -18.68 9.33
N TYR A 70 10.70 -17.89 9.86
CA TYR A 70 11.83 -18.43 10.66
C TYR A 70 11.34 -19.15 11.90
N GLU A 71 10.44 -18.53 12.69
CA GLU A 71 9.84 -19.13 13.88
C GLU A 71 9.05 -20.41 13.57
N LYS A 72 8.39 -20.44 12.41
CA LYS A 72 7.63 -21.59 11.90
C LYS A 72 8.53 -22.70 11.36
N LYS A 73 9.84 -22.48 11.25
CA LYS A 73 10.81 -23.39 10.62
C LYS A 73 10.45 -23.73 9.17
N GLU A 74 9.87 -22.77 8.45
CA GLU A 74 9.49 -22.88 7.05
C GLU A 74 10.56 -22.29 6.13
N ASN A 75 10.53 -22.64 4.83
CA ASN A 75 11.42 -22.03 3.84
C ASN A 75 11.04 -20.56 3.62
N ILE A 76 11.82 -19.66 4.24
CA ILE A 76 11.57 -18.20 4.22
C ILE A 76 11.51 -17.68 2.78
N SER A 77 12.49 -18.03 1.94
CA SER A 77 12.61 -17.49 0.59
C SER A 77 11.43 -17.89 -0.31
N GLU A 78 10.88 -19.08 -0.11
CA GLU A 78 9.72 -19.55 -0.86
C GLU A 78 8.43 -18.93 -0.34
N LYS A 79 8.21 -18.98 0.98
CA LYS A 79 6.96 -18.56 1.61
C LYS A 79 6.71 -17.06 1.54
N LYS A 80 7.73 -16.25 1.89
CA LYS A 80 7.56 -14.79 1.87
C LYS A 80 7.34 -14.24 0.46
N LYS A 81 7.90 -14.90 -0.57
CA LYS A 81 7.86 -14.44 -1.97
C LYS A 81 6.44 -14.14 -2.47
N TYR A 82 5.45 -14.89 -2.02
CA TYR A 82 4.05 -14.64 -2.39
C TYR A 82 3.50 -13.37 -1.74
N TYR A 83 3.69 -13.23 -0.42
CA TYR A 83 3.09 -12.17 0.38
C TYR A 83 3.75 -10.79 0.18
N GLU A 84 4.98 -10.73 -0.34
CA GLU A 84 5.69 -9.49 -0.65
C GLU A 84 5.48 -8.98 -2.08
N THR A 85 4.60 -9.63 -2.87
CA THR A 85 4.39 -9.24 -4.27
C THR A 85 3.35 -8.13 -4.41
N ASP A 86 3.56 -7.23 -5.38
CA ASP A 86 2.53 -6.26 -5.77
C ASP A 86 1.21 -6.95 -6.13
N GLU A 87 1.26 -8.16 -6.71
CA GLU A 87 0.09 -8.95 -7.04
C GLU A 87 -0.74 -9.31 -5.80
N PHE A 88 -0.10 -9.77 -4.73
CA PHE A 88 -0.79 -10.05 -3.46
C PHE A 88 -1.35 -8.78 -2.83
N LEU A 89 -0.53 -7.71 -2.76
CA LEU A 89 -0.95 -6.45 -2.15
C LEU A 89 -2.13 -5.81 -2.89
N VAL A 90 -2.19 -5.92 -4.22
CA VAL A 90 -3.28 -5.34 -5.02
C VAL A 90 -4.50 -6.26 -5.08
N SER A 91 -4.31 -7.51 -5.53
CA SER A 91 -5.43 -8.40 -5.86
C SER A 91 -6.08 -9.04 -4.65
N VAL A 92 -5.38 -9.08 -3.51
CA VAL A 92 -5.89 -9.65 -2.26
C VAL A 92 -6.15 -8.53 -1.25
N ILE A 93 -5.12 -7.82 -0.82
CA ILE A 93 -5.23 -6.89 0.30
C ILE A 93 -6.01 -5.62 -0.09
N ALA A 94 -5.57 -4.91 -1.12
CA ALA A 94 -6.22 -3.67 -1.52
C ALA A 94 -7.67 -3.88 -1.95
N LYS A 95 -7.96 -5.01 -2.60
CA LYS A 95 -9.32 -5.40 -2.97
C LYS A 95 -10.18 -5.66 -1.74
N HIS A 96 -9.69 -6.42 -0.76
CA HIS A 96 -10.43 -6.74 0.47
C HIS A 96 -10.86 -5.49 1.24
N TYR A 97 -9.97 -4.49 1.33
CA TYR A 97 -10.21 -3.25 2.09
C TYR A 97 -10.73 -2.08 1.25
N ASN A 98 -11.01 -2.28 -0.05
CA ASN A 98 -11.45 -1.23 -0.97
C ASN A 98 -10.52 -0.02 -0.99
N ILE A 99 -9.19 -0.27 -1.00
CA ILE A 99 -8.17 0.80 -0.90
C ILE A 99 -8.28 1.79 -2.05
N LEU A 100 -8.62 1.34 -3.27
CA LEU A 100 -8.74 2.19 -4.44
C LEU A 100 -9.76 3.32 -4.27
N ASP A 101 -10.84 3.05 -3.54
CA ASP A 101 -11.90 4.05 -3.30
C ASP A 101 -11.48 5.11 -2.25
N LYS A 102 -10.44 4.81 -1.47
CA LYS A 102 -9.89 5.68 -0.43
C LYS A 102 -8.65 6.45 -0.91
N LEU A 103 -8.08 6.08 -2.08
CA LEU A 103 -6.86 6.65 -2.61
C LEU A 103 -7.10 8.00 -3.27
N ASP A 104 -6.26 8.98 -2.94
CA ASP A 104 -6.11 10.23 -3.68
C ASP A 104 -5.04 10.04 -4.79
N TYR A 105 -5.46 9.97 -6.02
CA TYR A 105 -4.62 9.73 -7.20
C TYR A 105 -5.17 10.43 -8.44
N ASP A 106 -4.41 10.39 -9.54
CA ASP A 106 -4.86 10.90 -10.83
C ASP A 106 -6.01 10.05 -11.40
N SER A 107 -7.23 10.55 -11.32
CA SER A 107 -8.43 9.83 -11.77
C SER A 107 -8.45 9.49 -13.27
N THR A 108 -7.58 10.12 -14.08
CA THR A 108 -7.43 9.76 -15.51
C THR A 108 -6.73 8.41 -15.68
N LYS A 109 -6.08 7.92 -14.61
CA LYS A 109 -5.36 6.64 -14.56
C LYS A 109 -6.11 5.58 -13.77
N LYS A 110 -7.41 5.79 -13.51
CA LYS A 110 -8.21 4.86 -12.71
C LYS A 110 -8.20 3.47 -13.35
N PRO A 111 -7.66 2.44 -12.68
CA PRO A 111 -7.81 1.07 -13.12
C PRO A 111 -9.28 0.66 -13.00
N ASN A 112 -9.74 -0.16 -13.93
CA ASN A 112 -11.14 -0.62 -13.93
C ASN A 112 -11.42 -1.64 -12.82
N ASP A 113 -10.37 -2.27 -12.28
CA ASP A 113 -10.48 -3.31 -11.25
C ASP A 113 -9.16 -3.48 -10.47
N TYR A 114 -9.13 -4.47 -9.56
CA TYR A 114 -7.95 -4.87 -8.78
C TYR A 114 -7.15 -6.01 -9.45
N ASN A 115 -7.35 -6.28 -10.72
CA ASN A 115 -6.64 -7.35 -11.41
C ASN A 115 -5.22 -6.91 -11.78
N TYR A 116 -4.25 -7.32 -10.98
CA TYR A 116 -2.85 -7.07 -11.25
C TYR A 116 -2.37 -7.88 -12.45
N ILE A 117 -2.05 -7.21 -13.58
CA ILE A 117 -1.55 -7.86 -14.76
C ILE A 117 -0.02 -7.87 -14.73
N LYS A 118 0.59 -9.04 -14.48
CA LYS A 118 2.03 -9.20 -14.68
C LYS A 118 2.42 -8.92 -16.12
N CYS A 119 3.33 -7.97 -16.31
CA CYS A 119 3.94 -7.72 -17.61
C CYS A 119 4.67 -8.97 -18.13
N GLY A 120 4.07 -9.70 -19.06
CA GLY A 120 4.72 -10.78 -19.78
C GLY A 120 5.74 -10.24 -20.77
N LYS A 121 6.89 -10.92 -20.93
CA LYS A 121 7.78 -10.69 -22.07
C LYS A 121 7.04 -11.08 -23.34
N THR A 122 6.91 -10.16 -24.30
CA THR A 122 6.39 -10.53 -25.61
C THR A 122 7.38 -11.45 -26.32
N SER A 123 6.90 -12.35 -27.16
CA SER A 123 7.70 -13.28 -27.97
C SER A 123 8.73 -12.58 -28.89
N THR A 124 8.64 -11.28 -29.07
CA THR A 124 9.54 -10.44 -29.88
C THR A 124 10.62 -9.72 -29.06
N GLY A 125 10.77 -9.99 -27.77
CA GLY A 125 11.79 -9.40 -26.92
C GLY A 125 11.64 -7.87 -26.68
N LYS A 126 10.67 -7.21 -27.30
CA LYS A 126 10.36 -5.82 -27.05
C LYS A 126 9.56 -5.74 -25.75
N ASN A 127 10.14 -5.12 -24.72
CA ASN A 127 9.41 -4.76 -23.52
C ASN A 127 8.21 -3.91 -23.94
N LYS A 128 7.00 -4.48 -24.02
CA LYS A 128 5.82 -3.64 -23.91
C LYS A 128 5.94 -2.98 -22.55
N LYS A 129 6.14 -1.67 -22.51
CA LYS A 129 5.82 -0.86 -21.35
C LYS A 129 4.30 -0.96 -21.17
N SER A 130 3.81 -2.07 -20.63
CA SER A 130 2.53 -2.02 -19.96
C SER A 130 2.83 -1.18 -18.73
N HIS A 131 2.30 0.03 -18.69
CA HIS A 131 2.19 0.74 -17.45
C HIS A 131 1.55 -0.24 -16.47
N ASN A 132 2.25 -0.49 -15.38
CA ASN A 132 1.73 -1.27 -14.28
C ASN A 132 0.76 -0.33 -13.54
N ASP A 133 -0.44 -0.16 -14.13
CA ASP A 133 -1.43 0.82 -13.72
C ASP A 133 -1.91 0.59 -12.26
N HIS A 134 -1.49 -0.52 -11.65
CA HIS A 134 -1.86 -0.90 -10.29
C HIS A 134 -0.74 -0.73 -9.25
N LYS A 135 0.50 -0.41 -9.67
CA LYS A 135 1.63 -0.32 -8.73
C LYS A 135 1.41 0.73 -7.64
N PHE A 136 0.75 1.85 -7.94
CA PHE A 136 0.44 2.87 -6.96
C PHE A 136 -0.49 2.37 -5.84
N ILE A 137 -1.33 1.36 -6.12
CA ILE A 137 -2.19 0.71 -5.13
C ILE A 137 -1.34 -0.12 -4.16
N ALA A 138 -0.40 -0.94 -4.67
CA ALA A 138 0.54 -1.68 -3.82
C ALA A 138 1.35 -0.72 -2.94
N THR A 139 1.86 0.36 -3.53
CA THR A 139 2.57 1.43 -2.81
C THR A 139 1.74 2.02 -1.68
N ALA A 140 0.43 2.21 -1.87
CA ALA A 140 -0.44 2.71 -0.81
C ALA A 140 -0.64 1.69 0.32
N VAL A 141 -0.78 0.40 0.00
CA VAL A 141 -0.87 -0.68 1.01
C VAL A 141 0.40 -0.74 1.85
N GLU A 142 1.58 -0.71 1.22
CA GLU A 142 2.86 -0.62 1.92
C GLU A 142 2.94 0.64 2.80
N ALA A 143 2.54 1.80 2.24
CA ALA A 143 2.57 3.07 2.96
C ALA A 143 1.66 3.06 4.19
N MET A 144 0.53 2.36 4.15
CA MET A 144 -0.33 2.17 5.31
C MET A 144 0.40 1.45 6.45
N ILE A 145 1.18 0.39 6.16
CA ILE A 145 2.00 -0.28 7.19
C ILE A 145 3.07 0.66 7.74
N GLY A 146 3.70 1.47 6.89
CA GLY A 146 4.64 2.52 7.32
C GLY A 146 3.99 3.56 8.24
N ALA A 147 2.77 4.00 7.90
CA ALA A 147 1.99 4.93 8.72
C ALA A 147 1.61 4.33 10.08
N ILE A 148 1.14 3.08 10.10
CA ILE A 148 0.78 2.36 11.33
C ILE A 148 2.01 2.19 12.24
N TYR A 149 3.18 1.90 11.65
CA TYR A 149 4.43 1.87 12.41
C TYR A 149 4.71 3.23 13.07
N LEU A 150 4.63 4.34 12.33
CA LEU A 150 4.92 5.67 12.89
C LEU A 150 3.93 6.08 13.99
N ILE A 151 2.68 5.64 13.90
CA ILE A 151 1.66 5.88 14.92
C ILE A 151 2.00 5.14 16.23
N ASN A 152 2.55 3.94 16.14
CA ASN A 152 2.80 3.05 17.28
C ASN A 152 4.28 2.87 17.62
N LYS A 153 5.20 3.66 17.04
CA LYS A 153 6.66 3.46 17.19
C LYS A 153 7.15 3.53 18.64
N ASP A 154 6.48 4.32 19.46
CA ASP A 154 6.80 4.51 20.88
C ASP A 154 6.07 3.50 21.80
N ASP A 155 5.20 2.67 21.22
CA ASP A 155 4.44 1.61 21.86
C ASP A 155 4.86 0.22 21.31
N ASP A 156 4.00 -0.78 21.41
CA ASP A 156 4.26 -2.12 20.88
C ASP A 156 3.89 -2.25 19.39
N TRP A 157 4.59 -1.49 18.53
CA TRP A 157 4.36 -1.47 17.08
C TRP A 157 4.44 -2.88 16.44
N TYR A 158 5.34 -3.72 16.95
CA TYR A 158 5.53 -5.08 16.40
C TYR A 158 4.29 -5.94 16.63
N LYS A 159 3.68 -5.84 17.80
CA LYS A 159 2.44 -6.55 18.12
C LYS A 159 1.30 -6.08 17.19
N GLU A 160 1.11 -4.76 17.04
CA GLU A 160 0.07 -4.20 16.19
C GLU A 160 0.21 -4.68 14.74
N ILE A 161 1.39 -4.53 14.16
CA ILE A 161 1.67 -4.96 12.78
C ILE A 161 1.57 -6.47 12.64
N SER A 162 2.01 -7.24 13.64
CA SER A 162 1.94 -8.70 13.61
C SER A 162 0.49 -9.22 13.55
N ILE A 163 -0.44 -8.56 14.21
CA ILE A 163 -1.87 -8.86 14.12
C ILE A 163 -2.35 -8.65 12.69
N ILE A 164 -2.10 -7.48 12.14
CA ILE A 164 -2.52 -7.10 10.77
C ILE A 164 -1.96 -8.06 9.73
N LEU A 165 -0.66 -8.33 9.76
CA LEU A 165 -0.04 -9.18 8.74
C LEU A 165 -0.43 -10.66 8.88
N LYS A 166 -0.76 -11.14 10.09
CA LYS A 166 -1.37 -12.47 10.28
C LYS A 166 -2.78 -12.53 9.68
N GLU A 167 -3.61 -11.50 9.89
CA GLU A 167 -4.93 -11.38 9.27
C GLU A 167 -4.81 -11.42 7.74
N TRP A 168 -3.90 -10.65 7.15
CA TRP A 168 -3.64 -10.64 5.70
C TRP A 168 -3.32 -12.02 5.13
N MET A 169 -2.55 -12.83 5.84
CA MET A 169 -2.20 -14.19 5.40
C MET A 169 -3.41 -15.16 5.41
N THR A 170 -4.52 -14.80 6.02
CA THR A 170 -5.77 -15.59 6.03
C THR A 170 -6.77 -15.17 4.96
N ILE A 171 -6.62 -13.99 4.35
CA ILE A 171 -7.49 -13.49 3.28
C ILE A 171 -7.24 -14.31 2.01
N LYS A 172 -8.32 -14.73 1.34
CA LYS A 172 -8.30 -15.60 0.14
C LYS A 172 -8.77 -14.84 -1.09
#